data_2e7d9c5cda2414a4e86ed4ffe2af5157
#
_entry.id   2e7d9c5cda2414a4e86ed4ffe2af5157
#
_cell.length_a   1.000
_cell.length_b   1.000
_cell.length_c   1.000
_cell.angle_alpha   90.00
_cell.angle_beta   90.00
_cell.angle_gamma   90.00
#
_symmetry.space_group_name_H-M   'P 1'
#
loop_
_entity.id
_entity.type
_entity.pdbx_description
1 polymer ?
#
loop_
_entity_poly.entity_id
_entity_poly.type
_entity_poly.pdbx_seq_one_letter_code
_entity_poly.pdbx_strand_id
1 'polypeptide(L)' 'MAEKTKDADAPATLTLEIRGAAGETWGTLIASAKEFKTGSVGFYATGKVLNPKNGAKYQLGANVILVGSKG' A
#
# COMPACT_ATOMS: atom_id res chain seq x y z
N MET A 1 -12.01 -16.09 22.49
CA MET A 1 -11.13 -15.05 21.92
C MET A 1 -11.03 -15.25 20.42
N ALA A 2 -11.19 -14.19 19.67
CA ALA A 2 -11.14 -14.29 18.22
C ALA A 2 -9.71 -14.56 17.75
N GLU A 3 -9.57 -15.42 16.77
CA GLU A 3 -8.30 -15.69 16.17
C GLU A 3 -7.91 -14.55 15.21
N LYS A 4 -6.62 -14.29 15.13
CA LYS A 4 -6.12 -13.34 14.15
C LYS A 4 -6.28 -13.92 12.75
N THR A 5 -6.74 -13.10 11.84
CA THR A 5 -6.82 -13.47 10.44
C THR A 5 -5.40 -13.48 9.84
N LYS A 6 -5.11 -14.50 9.07
CA LYS A 6 -3.84 -14.63 8.36
C LYS A 6 -4.10 -14.96 6.91
N ASP A 7 -3.23 -14.50 6.05
CA ASP A 7 -3.30 -14.80 4.62
C ASP A 7 -2.04 -15.56 4.21
N ALA A 8 -2.18 -16.89 4.13
CA ALA A 8 -1.05 -17.75 3.79
C ALA A 8 -0.62 -17.60 2.33
N ASP A 9 -1.49 -17.05 1.49
CA ASP A 9 -1.22 -16.88 0.07
C ASP A 9 -0.73 -15.47 -0.27
N ALA A 10 -0.52 -14.62 0.74
CA ALA A 10 -0.10 -13.24 0.50
C ALA A 10 1.28 -13.22 -0.16
N PRO A 11 1.45 -12.40 -1.20
CA PRO A 11 2.77 -12.25 -1.83
C PRO A 11 3.71 -11.45 -0.92
N ALA A 12 4.99 -11.44 -1.27
CA ALA A 12 5.97 -10.64 -0.53
C ALA A 12 5.80 -9.15 -0.80
N THR A 13 5.29 -8.78 -1.96
CA THR A 13 5.11 -7.38 -2.36
C THR A 13 3.83 -7.21 -3.15
N LEU A 14 3.32 -5.98 -3.15
CA LEU A 14 2.21 -5.58 -4.02
C LEU A 14 2.67 -4.42 -4.89
N THR A 15 2.13 -4.36 -6.09
CA THR A 15 2.36 -3.21 -6.98
C THR A 15 1.17 -2.27 -6.84
N LEU A 16 1.47 -1.00 -6.54
CA LEU A 16 0.43 0.03 -6.45
C LEU A 16 0.61 1.00 -7.61
N GLU A 17 -0.45 1.15 -8.40
CA GLU A 17 -0.46 2.11 -9.50
C GLU A 17 -1.42 3.23 -9.14
N ILE A 18 -0.92 4.47 -9.14
CA ILE A 18 -1.71 5.64 -8.81
C ILE A 18 -2.10 6.32 -10.11
N ARG A 19 -3.40 6.49 -10.30
CA ARG A 19 -3.96 7.08 -11.52
C ARG A 19 -4.86 8.24 -11.17
N GLY A 20 -4.89 9.24 -12.04
CA GLY A 20 -5.84 10.31 -11.94
C GLY A 20 -7.22 9.90 -12.44
N ALA A 21 -8.20 10.78 -12.25
CA ALA A 21 -9.59 10.50 -12.62
C ALA A 21 -9.77 10.27 -14.11
N ALA A 22 -8.90 10.82 -14.95
CA ALA A 22 -8.96 10.64 -16.40
C ALA A 22 -8.15 9.42 -16.87
N GLY A 23 -7.61 8.64 -15.95
CA GLY A 23 -6.84 7.45 -16.27
C GLY A 23 -5.35 7.68 -16.46
N GLU A 24 -4.87 8.91 -16.29
CA GLU A 24 -3.44 9.20 -16.42
C GLU A 24 -2.67 8.58 -15.26
N THR A 25 -1.46 8.09 -15.53
CA THR A 25 -0.62 7.46 -14.53
C THR A 25 0.19 8.52 -13.79
N TRP A 26 0.09 8.53 -12.44
CA TRP A 26 0.86 9.42 -11.59
C TRP A 26 2.13 8.77 -11.09
N GLY A 27 2.11 7.46 -10.93
CA GLY A 27 3.29 6.73 -10.52
C GLY A 27 2.95 5.31 -10.12
N THR A 28 4.00 4.51 -9.95
CA THR A 28 3.87 3.11 -9.53
C THR A 28 4.84 2.88 -8.38
N LEU A 29 4.35 2.23 -7.32
CA LEU A 29 5.15 1.94 -6.14
C LEU A 29 5.05 0.47 -5.79
N ILE A 30 6.05 -0.02 -5.08
CA ILE A 30 6.06 -1.38 -4.56
C ILE A 30 5.82 -1.32 -3.07
N ALA A 31 4.77 -1.99 -2.60
CA ALA A 31 4.49 -2.13 -1.18
C ALA A 31 5.09 -3.44 -0.70
N SER A 32 5.85 -3.36 0.38
CA SER A 32 6.49 -4.54 0.97
C SER A 32 5.70 -5.02 2.17
N ALA A 33 5.74 -6.33 2.41
CA ALA A 33 5.08 -6.93 3.56
C ALA A 33 5.62 -6.30 4.85
N LYS A 34 4.71 -6.02 5.79
CA LYS A 34 5.07 -5.36 7.02
C LYS A 34 4.16 -5.80 8.16
N GLU A 35 4.74 -5.93 9.34
CA GLU A 35 4.00 -6.08 10.58
C GLU A 35 3.97 -4.73 11.28
N PHE A 36 2.78 -4.27 11.64
CA PHE A 36 2.59 -2.95 12.23
C PHE A 36 2.63 -3.06 13.76
N LYS A 37 2.87 -1.93 14.43
CA LYS A 37 3.00 -1.88 15.89
C LYS A 37 1.74 -2.37 16.61
N THR A 38 0.59 -2.23 15.98
CA THR A 38 -0.68 -2.71 16.56
C THR A 38 -0.86 -4.21 16.48
N GLY A 39 0.08 -4.92 15.87
CA GLY A 39 -0.04 -6.35 15.63
C GLY A 39 -0.70 -6.70 14.31
N SER A 40 -1.19 -5.70 13.58
CA SER A 40 -1.74 -5.92 12.25
C SER A 40 -0.63 -6.28 11.27
N VAL A 41 -0.99 -7.02 10.23
CA VAL A 41 -0.06 -7.35 9.15
C VAL A 41 -0.61 -6.87 7.83
N GLY A 42 0.27 -6.63 6.88
CA GLY A 42 -0.12 -6.16 5.57
C GLY A 42 1.08 -5.70 4.78
N PHE A 43 0.91 -4.58 4.09
CA PHE A 43 1.95 -4.06 3.21
C PHE A 43 2.07 -2.55 3.42
N TYR A 44 3.25 -2.02 3.16
CA TYR A 44 3.50 -0.61 3.29
C TYR A 44 4.30 -0.11 2.09
N ALA A 45 3.89 1.03 1.55
CA ALA A 45 4.61 1.66 0.46
C ALA A 45 4.83 3.12 0.78
N THR A 46 5.99 3.64 0.41
CA THR A 46 6.27 5.06 0.50
C THR A 46 7.06 5.47 -0.73
N GLY A 47 6.83 6.67 -1.20
CA GLY A 47 7.50 7.17 -2.37
C GLY A 47 6.88 8.46 -2.85
N LYS A 48 7.17 8.81 -4.09
CA LYS A 48 6.65 10.04 -4.68
C LYS A 48 5.98 9.74 -6.00
N VAL A 49 4.93 10.49 -6.27
CA VAL A 49 4.22 10.43 -7.55
C VAL A 49 4.17 11.83 -8.12
N LEU A 50 3.97 11.91 -9.43
CA LEU A 50 3.98 13.17 -10.14
C LEU A 50 2.67 13.39 -10.86
N ASN A 51 2.18 14.64 -10.81
CA ASN A 51 1.08 15.03 -11.66
C ASN A 51 1.66 15.22 -13.07
N PRO A 52 1.26 14.37 -14.05
CA PRO A 52 1.88 14.46 -15.39
C PRO A 52 1.56 15.72 -16.14
N LYS A 53 0.52 16.47 -15.73
CA LYS A 53 0.17 17.72 -16.39
C LYS A 53 1.12 18.86 -16.11
N ASN A 54 1.68 18.89 -14.89
CA ASN A 54 2.50 20.03 -14.48
C ASN A 54 3.77 19.64 -13.74
N GLY A 55 4.01 18.33 -13.53
CA GLY A 55 5.19 17.84 -12.85
C GLY A 55 5.20 18.07 -11.34
N ALA A 56 4.08 18.47 -10.75
CA ALA A 56 4.03 18.65 -9.31
C ALA A 56 4.27 17.31 -8.62
N LYS A 57 5.12 17.31 -7.59
CA LYS A 57 5.48 16.10 -6.85
C LYS A 57 4.62 15.97 -5.59
N TYR A 58 4.15 14.75 -5.34
CA TYR A 58 3.41 14.45 -4.13
C TYR A 58 4.08 13.29 -3.42
N GLN A 59 4.15 13.37 -2.10
CA GLN A 59 4.64 12.27 -1.30
C GLN A 59 3.48 11.33 -0.99
N LEU A 60 3.72 10.02 -1.19
CA LEU A 60 2.72 9.00 -0.93
C LEU A 60 3.17 8.11 0.21
N GLY A 61 2.26 7.86 1.15
CA GLY A 61 2.43 6.82 2.14
C GLY A 61 1.15 6.02 2.18
N ALA A 62 1.24 4.71 2.03
CA ALA A 62 0.06 3.86 1.95
C ALA A 62 0.23 2.60 2.79
N ASN A 63 -0.81 2.26 3.54
CA ASN A 63 -0.89 1.03 4.30
C ASN A 63 -1.99 0.17 3.69
N VAL A 64 -1.65 -1.10 3.41
CA VAL A 64 -2.63 -2.10 2.98
C VAL A 64 -2.68 -3.12 4.11
N ILE A 65 -3.77 -3.13 4.86
CA ILE A 65 -3.82 -3.89 6.11
C ILE A 65 -4.84 -5.02 5.98
N LEU A 66 -4.43 -6.22 6.34
CA LEU A 66 -5.33 -7.37 6.34
C LEU A 66 -6.40 -7.18 7.40
N VAL A 67 -7.64 -7.19 6.97
CA VAL A 67 -8.78 -7.02 7.87
C VAL A 67 -8.81 -8.18 8.87
N GLY A 68 -8.93 -7.84 10.15
CA GLY A 68 -8.99 -8.84 11.20
C GLY A 68 -7.65 -9.36 11.67
N SER A 69 -6.53 -8.78 11.20
CA SER A 69 -5.19 -9.24 11.58
C SER A 69 -4.68 -8.60 12.87
N LYS A 70 -5.32 -7.56 13.34
CA LYS A 70 -4.88 -6.84 14.53
C LYS A 70 -4.84 -7.76 15.74
N GLY A 71 -3.71 -7.74 16.42
CA GLY A 71 -3.49 -8.54 17.62
C GLY A 71 -4.15 -8.02 18.87
#